data_262a0edcc8df71ad74ba5349e973bad9
#
_entry.id   262a0edcc8df71ad74ba5349e973bad9
#
_cell.length_a   1.000
_cell.length_b   1.000
_cell.length_c   1.000
_cell.angle_alpha   90.00
_cell.angle_beta   90.00
_cell.angle_gamma   90.00
#
_symmetry.space_group_name_H-M   'P 1'
#
loop_
_entity.id
_entity.type
_entity.pdbx_description
1 polymer ?
#
loop_
_entity_poly.entity_id
_entity_poly.type
_entity_poly.pdbx_seq_one_letter_code
_entity_poly.pdbx_strand_id
1 'polypeptide(L)' 'MNPIDLVVTVCALLSPATCEEQHIVFNYAGSPTQCAMAAPPYIAQWIGDHPKWQAVRWRCEYLHPNDKA' A
#
# COMPACT_ATOMS: atom_id res chain seq x y z
N MET A 1 -9.10 -5.62 16.20
CA MET A 1 -8.47 -5.42 14.90
C MET A 1 -7.50 -4.25 14.99
N ASN A 2 -6.37 -4.38 14.39
CA ASN A 2 -5.36 -3.34 14.45
C ASN A 2 -5.33 -2.55 13.14
N PRO A 3 -5.08 -1.25 13.20
CA PRO A 3 -4.90 -0.50 11.98
C PRO A 3 -3.62 -0.93 11.30
N ILE A 4 -3.68 -1.12 10.00
CA ILE A 4 -2.54 -1.51 9.19
C ILE A 4 -2.40 -0.51 8.06
N ASP A 5 -1.15 -0.16 7.79
CA ASP A 5 -0.81 0.74 6.69
C ASP A 5 -0.26 -0.12 5.56
N LEU A 6 -1.00 -0.21 4.48
CA LEU A 6 -0.55 -0.86 3.26
C LEU A 6 0.21 0.18 2.46
N VAL A 7 1.51 0.01 2.37
CA VAL A 7 2.37 0.95 1.66
C VAL A 7 2.67 0.38 0.28
N VAL A 8 2.23 1.08 -0.75
CA VAL A 8 2.41 0.64 -2.13
C VAL A 8 3.33 1.60 -2.83
N THR A 9 4.41 1.10 -3.38
CA THR A 9 5.30 1.93 -4.20
C THR A 9 4.77 1.89 -5.63
N VAL A 10 4.43 3.06 -6.15
CA VAL A 10 3.88 3.19 -7.49
C VAL A 10 4.80 4.07 -8.32
N CYS A 11 4.86 3.78 -9.60
CA CYS A 11 5.67 4.57 -10.54
C CYS A 11 4.81 4.96 -11.72
N ALA A 12 5.06 6.15 -12.24
CA ALA A 12 4.30 6.64 -13.38
C ALA A 12 4.61 5.81 -14.62
N LEU A 13 3.60 5.46 -15.39
CA LEU A 13 3.80 4.65 -16.59
C LEU A 13 4.64 5.40 -17.63
N LEU A 14 4.40 6.70 -17.76
CA LEU A 14 5.11 7.48 -18.76
C LEU A 14 6.47 8.01 -18.28
N SER A 15 6.72 7.92 -16.98
CA SER A 15 7.98 8.35 -16.40
C SER A 15 8.36 7.37 -15.33
N PRO A 16 8.90 6.20 -15.69
CA PRO A 16 9.15 5.13 -14.71
C PRO A 16 10.10 5.50 -13.59
N ALA A 17 10.89 6.56 -13.76
CA ALA A 17 11.75 7.02 -12.68
C ALA A 17 10.99 7.86 -11.65
N THR A 18 9.75 8.26 -11.94
CA THR A 18 8.93 9.03 -11.04
C THR A 18 8.10 8.06 -10.21
N CYS A 19 8.52 7.84 -8.99
CA CYS A 19 7.86 6.88 -8.09
C CYS A 19 7.52 7.55 -6.77
N GLU A 20 6.48 7.05 -6.12
CA GLU A 20 6.13 7.55 -4.80
C GLU A 20 5.44 6.44 -4.04
N GLU A 21 5.34 6.60 -2.72
CA GLU A 21 4.66 5.63 -1.88
C GLU A 21 3.25 6.13 -1.59
N GLN A 22 2.29 5.24 -1.74
CA GLN A 22 0.91 5.52 -1.40
C GLN A 22 0.57 4.70 -0.16
N HIS A 23 -0.22 5.29 0.72
CA HIS A 23 -0.59 4.65 1.98
C HIS A 23 -2.09 4.40 2.00
N ILE A 24 -2.46 3.15 2.22
CA ILE A 24 -3.86 2.76 2.34
C ILE A 24 -4.01 2.19 3.73
N VAL A 25 -4.73 2.91 4.60
CA VAL A 25 -4.87 2.51 6.00
C VAL A 25 -6.22 1.84 6.18
N PHE A 26 -6.22 0.67 6.82
CA PHE A 26 -7.47 -0.01 7.10
C PHE A 26 -7.28 -0.93 8.30
N ASN A 27 -8.39 -1.38 8.88
CA ASN A 27 -8.34 -2.32 9.97
C ASN A 27 -8.26 -3.72 9.41
N TYR A 28 -7.38 -4.53 9.98
CA TYR A 28 -7.17 -5.88 9.48
C TYR A 28 -6.92 -6.80 10.67
N ALA A 29 -7.55 -7.94 10.66
CA ALA A 29 -7.46 -8.86 11.78
C ALA A 29 -6.23 -9.76 11.74
N GLY A 30 -5.48 -9.76 10.67
CA GLY A 30 -4.32 -10.63 10.52
C GLY A 30 -3.01 -9.91 10.76
N SER A 31 -1.92 -10.59 10.49
CA SER A 31 -0.59 -10.03 10.60
C SER A 31 -0.25 -9.18 9.38
N PRO A 32 0.81 -8.35 9.45
CA PRO A 32 1.26 -7.63 8.26
C PRO A 32 1.63 -8.55 7.11
N THR A 33 2.18 -9.73 7.38
CA THR A 33 2.50 -10.68 6.33
C THR A 33 1.23 -11.16 5.62
N GLN A 34 0.18 -11.46 6.39
CA GLN A 34 -1.08 -11.87 5.81
C GLN A 34 -1.71 -10.73 5.01
N CYS A 35 -1.60 -9.52 5.51
CA CYS A 35 -2.08 -8.34 4.78
C CYS A 35 -1.37 -8.21 3.45
N ALA A 36 -0.05 -8.37 3.42
CA ALA A 36 0.70 -8.25 2.17
C ALA A 36 0.26 -9.31 1.17
N MET A 37 -0.09 -10.50 1.63
CA MET A 37 -0.56 -11.55 0.74
C MET A 37 -1.97 -11.29 0.23
N ALA A 38 -2.76 -10.55 1.01
CA ALA A 38 -4.14 -10.23 0.62
C ALA A 38 -4.24 -8.89 -0.09
N ALA A 39 -3.14 -8.18 -0.26
CA ALA A 39 -3.15 -6.82 -0.77
C ALA A 39 -3.49 -6.67 -2.26
N PRO A 40 -3.16 -7.63 -3.15
CA PRO A 40 -3.38 -7.41 -4.58
C PRO A 40 -4.75 -6.87 -4.99
N PRO A 41 -5.88 -7.36 -4.44
CA PRO A 41 -7.17 -6.79 -4.83
C PRO A 41 -7.30 -5.31 -4.45
N TYR A 42 -6.75 -4.91 -3.29
CA TYR A 42 -6.84 -3.52 -2.86
C TYR A 42 -5.98 -2.65 -3.76
N ILE A 43 -4.80 -3.14 -4.11
CA ILE A 43 -3.89 -2.42 -5.00
C ILE A 43 -4.51 -2.30 -6.38
N ALA A 44 -5.16 -3.36 -6.86
CA ALA A 44 -5.80 -3.33 -8.17
C ALA A 44 -6.89 -2.27 -8.22
N GLN A 45 -7.65 -2.09 -7.13
CA GLN A 45 -8.65 -1.04 -7.10
C GLN A 45 -8.01 0.34 -7.17
N TRP A 46 -6.92 0.54 -6.42
CA TRP A 46 -6.23 1.81 -6.45
C TRP A 46 -5.71 2.11 -7.86
N ILE A 47 -5.09 1.12 -8.50
CA ILE A 47 -4.56 1.28 -9.85
C ILE A 47 -5.69 1.56 -10.83
N GLY A 48 -6.84 0.91 -10.65
CA GLY A 48 -8.00 1.17 -11.52
C GLY A 48 -8.47 2.61 -11.45
N ASP A 49 -8.31 3.24 -10.28
CA ASP A 49 -8.68 4.64 -10.10
C ASP A 49 -7.55 5.58 -10.52
N HIS A 50 -6.34 5.06 -10.73
CA HIS A 50 -5.17 5.86 -11.07
C HIS A 50 -4.43 5.20 -12.23
N PRO A 51 -5.04 5.17 -13.43
CA PRO A 51 -4.49 4.37 -14.54
C PRO A 51 -3.14 4.82 -15.07
N LYS A 52 -2.66 5.97 -14.65
CA LYS A 52 -1.34 6.43 -15.11
C LYS A 52 -0.21 5.90 -14.24
N TRP A 53 -0.52 5.11 -13.22
CA TRP A 53 0.46 4.58 -12.28
C TRP A 53 0.46 3.06 -12.33
N GLN A 54 1.60 2.47 -11.96
CA GLN A 54 1.68 1.04 -11.80
C GLN A 54 2.29 0.74 -10.44
N ALA A 55 1.86 -0.34 -9.81
CA ALA A 55 2.41 -0.78 -8.54
C ALA A 55 3.63 -1.64 -8.82
N VAL A 56 4.76 -1.31 -8.16
CA VAL A 56 5.98 -2.08 -8.36
C VAL A 56 6.32 -2.94 -7.16
N ARG A 57 5.85 -2.56 -5.97
CA ARG A 57 6.00 -3.40 -4.78
C ARG A 57 5.13 -2.85 -3.68
N TRP A 58 4.91 -3.63 -2.65
CA TRP A 58 4.11 -3.18 -1.52
C TRP A 58 4.52 -3.94 -0.27
N ARG A 59 4.10 -3.38 0.86
CA ARG A 59 4.28 -4.03 2.16
C ARG A 59 3.19 -3.55 3.08
N CYS A 60 2.92 -4.29 4.14
CA CYS A 60 1.99 -3.88 5.17
C CYS A 60 2.76 -3.69 6.47
N GLU A 61 2.38 -2.69 7.24
CA GLU A 61 2.99 -2.39 8.52
C GLU A 61 1.90 -2.07 9.51
N TYR A 62 2.15 -2.31 10.80
CA TYR A 62 1.24 -1.82 11.81
C TYR A 62 1.34 -0.30 11.84
N LEU A 63 0.19 0.35 11.96
CA LEU A 63 0.18 1.79 12.06
C LEU A 63 0.47 2.18 13.50
N HIS A 64 1.42 3.07 13.69
CA HIS A 64 1.84 3.50 15.02
C HIS A 64 1.70 5.02 15.13
N PRO A 65 0.50 5.50 15.48
CA PRO A 65 0.27 6.95 15.51
C PRO A 65 1.20 7.70 16.44
N ASN A 66 1.68 7.06 17.50
CA ASN A 66 2.57 7.71 18.42
C ASN A 66 3.99 7.28 18.28
N ASP A 67 4.32 6.82 17.12
CA ASP A 67 5.58 6.19 16.90
C ASP A 67 6.75 7.10 17.02
N LYS A 68 6.56 8.33 16.91
CA LYS A 68 7.57 9.19 16.99
C LYS A 68 8.36 9.06 18.11
N ALA A 69 7.97 8.49 18.91
CA ALA A 69 8.70 8.45 20.15
C ALA A 69 10.20 8.38 19.96
#